data_8489f02b983fde8a568bae7f44d5b109
#
_entry.id   8489f02b983fde8a568bae7f44d5b109
#
_cell.length_a   1.000
_cell.length_b   1.000
_cell.length_c   1.000
_cell.angle_alpha   90.00
_cell.angle_beta   90.00
_cell.angle_gamma   90.00
#
_symmetry.space_group_name_H-M   'P 1'
#
loop_
_entity.id
_entity.type
_entity.pdbx_description
1 polymer ?
#
loop_
_entity_poly.entity_id
_entity_poly.type
_entity_poly.pdbx_seq_one_letter_code
_entity_poly.pdbx_strand_id
1 'polypeptide(L)'
;PPDVLVTTPETLQAMLTGKKLRTALSDVHHVVVDEVHELASSKRGAQLTVAFERLGQLAGDYQRIGLSATVGSPEEVGKFLTGDRPFDVVEVDVNNRVDFTVTHPEITDEDERLAGKLATDAEIASHVRTIRDIVEEHTSTLVFVNTRQTAEALGSRFKKLDTPVGVHHGSLSKEARIEVEDAFKAGDIDGLICTSSMELGIDVGRVDHVVQYGSPREVARLLQRVGRAGHRMGVVSEGTVVTSDADDTFEALAIARRAEAGDVEPAHIHHGSLDVVANQIVGCVMDYGEVSARETYELVTDAYPFRDLTEEQFQEVVRELHGNRLLWLNEEKDLLEKSGGTWQYFYANLSMIPDEETYE
;
A
#
# COMPACT_ATOMS: atom_id res chain seq x y z
N PRO A 1 27.65 5.92 -11.48
CA PRO A 1 26.42 5.53 -10.77
C PRO A 1 26.48 6.10 -9.36
N PRO A 2 25.34 6.42 -8.73
CA PRO A 2 25.30 6.82 -7.32
C PRO A 2 25.60 5.60 -6.43
N ASP A 3 26.06 5.83 -5.20
CA ASP A 3 26.26 4.76 -4.20
C ASP A 3 24.91 4.24 -3.64
N VAL A 4 23.89 5.10 -3.63
CA VAL A 4 22.52 4.78 -3.20
C VAL A 4 21.55 5.30 -4.24
N LEU A 5 20.61 4.45 -4.65
CA LEU A 5 19.52 4.79 -5.55
C LEU A 5 18.18 4.58 -4.84
N VAL A 6 17.39 5.65 -4.71
CA VAL A 6 15.99 5.57 -4.27
C VAL A 6 15.10 5.56 -5.50
N THR A 7 14.25 4.55 -5.62
CA THR A 7 13.44 4.34 -6.83
C THR A 7 12.09 3.69 -6.50
N THR A 8 11.20 3.61 -7.48
CA THR A 8 9.94 2.88 -7.38
C THR A 8 10.04 1.52 -8.10
N PRO A 9 9.15 0.55 -7.82
CA PRO A 9 9.10 -0.71 -8.53
C PRO A 9 9.05 -0.56 -10.06
N GLU A 10 8.25 0.38 -10.56
CA GLU A 10 8.08 0.63 -11.99
C GLU A 10 9.37 1.19 -12.62
N THR A 11 10.04 2.07 -11.91
CA THR A 11 11.31 2.64 -12.39
C THR A 11 12.40 1.57 -12.44
N LEU A 12 12.46 0.66 -11.45
CA LEU A 12 13.38 -0.49 -11.49
C LEU A 12 13.13 -1.35 -12.74
N GLN A 13 11.86 -1.65 -13.03
CA GLN A 13 11.47 -2.39 -14.24
C GLN A 13 11.97 -1.71 -15.52
N ALA A 14 11.78 -0.40 -15.63
CA ALA A 14 12.25 0.38 -16.77
C ALA A 14 13.80 0.41 -16.85
N MET A 15 14.49 0.47 -15.72
CA MET A 15 15.95 0.45 -15.66
C MET A 15 16.52 -0.87 -16.13
N LEU A 16 15.89 -2.00 -15.78
CA LEU A 16 16.31 -3.34 -16.20
C LEU A 16 16.27 -3.50 -17.74
N THR A 17 15.34 -2.83 -18.42
CA THR A 17 15.23 -2.90 -19.90
C THR A 17 16.14 -1.91 -20.62
N GLY A 18 16.70 -0.92 -19.92
CA GLY A 18 17.51 0.14 -20.48
C GLY A 18 19.01 -0.20 -20.52
N LYS A 19 19.63 -0.35 -21.70
CA LYS A 19 21.03 -0.79 -21.88
C LYS A 19 22.04 -0.05 -20.96
N LYS A 20 21.94 1.26 -20.81
CA LYS A 20 22.86 2.05 -19.98
C LYS A 20 22.54 1.94 -18.49
N LEU A 21 21.25 1.98 -18.14
CA LEU A 21 20.79 1.91 -16.75
C LEU A 21 21.06 0.54 -16.17
N ARG A 22 20.85 -0.50 -16.96
CA ARG A 22 21.15 -1.87 -16.63
C ARG A 22 22.59 -2.07 -16.20
N THR A 23 23.56 -1.47 -16.91
CA THR A 23 24.98 -1.54 -16.51
C THR A 23 25.22 -0.90 -15.12
N ALA A 24 24.43 0.09 -14.73
CA ALA A 24 24.53 0.67 -13.39
C ALA A 24 23.96 -0.25 -12.28
N LEU A 25 23.06 -1.16 -12.65
CA LEU A 25 22.47 -2.13 -11.71
C LEU A 25 23.31 -3.40 -11.53
N SER A 26 24.32 -3.66 -12.37
CA SER A 26 25.15 -4.88 -12.30
C SER A 26 26.03 -4.96 -11.05
N ASP A 27 26.17 -3.87 -10.30
CA ASP A 27 26.98 -3.80 -9.08
C ASP A 27 26.13 -3.59 -7.81
N VAL A 28 24.87 -4.01 -7.87
CA VAL A 28 23.96 -3.94 -6.71
C VAL A 28 24.28 -5.05 -5.74
N HIS A 29 24.56 -4.68 -4.48
CA HIS A 29 24.84 -5.63 -3.39
C HIS A 29 23.70 -5.71 -2.37
N HIS A 30 22.87 -4.67 -2.29
CA HIS A 30 21.77 -4.60 -1.32
C HIS A 30 20.55 -3.96 -1.97
N VAL A 31 19.38 -4.51 -1.67
CA VAL A 31 18.09 -3.92 -1.99
C VAL A 31 17.28 -3.80 -0.71
N VAL A 32 16.80 -2.60 -0.42
CA VAL A 32 15.92 -2.33 0.70
C VAL A 32 14.53 -2.02 0.15
N VAL A 33 13.53 -2.75 0.63
CA VAL A 33 12.12 -2.55 0.29
C VAL A 33 11.41 -2.00 1.50
N ASP A 34 10.98 -0.76 1.41
CA ASP A 34 10.18 -0.12 2.45
C ASP A 34 8.72 -0.49 2.32
N GLU A 35 8.01 -0.62 3.46
CA GLU A 35 6.60 -1.02 3.55
C GLU A 35 6.30 -2.30 2.73
N VAL A 36 7.17 -3.30 2.84
CA VAL A 36 7.10 -4.52 2.01
C VAL A 36 5.77 -5.26 2.13
N HIS A 37 5.09 -5.16 3.27
CA HIS A 37 3.77 -5.77 3.51
C HIS A 37 2.67 -5.18 2.61
N GLU A 38 2.74 -3.89 2.27
CA GLU A 38 1.80 -3.24 1.35
C GLU A 38 1.98 -3.75 -0.09
N LEU A 39 3.23 -4.02 -0.48
CA LEU A 39 3.52 -4.58 -1.79
C LEU A 39 3.08 -6.04 -1.91
N ALA A 40 3.18 -6.80 -0.83
CA ALA A 40 2.92 -8.24 -0.83
C ALA A 40 1.49 -8.58 -1.28
N SER A 41 0.51 -7.73 -0.96
CA SER A 41 -0.91 -7.92 -1.29
C SER A 41 -1.30 -7.47 -2.70
N SER A 42 -0.37 -6.94 -3.49
CA SER A 42 -0.65 -6.29 -4.76
C SER A 42 0.02 -6.96 -5.95
N LYS A 43 -0.57 -6.83 -7.15
CA LYS A 43 0.06 -7.23 -8.41
C LYS A 43 1.36 -6.46 -8.68
N ARG A 44 1.43 -5.22 -8.21
CA ARG A 44 2.62 -4.38 -8.26
C ARG A 44 3.78 -5.01 -7.49
N GLY A 45 3.50 -5.58 -6.32
CA GLY A 45 4.48 -6.33 -5.55
C GLY A 45 4.86 -7.66 -6.20
N ALA A 46 3.89 -8.41 -6.72
CA ALA A 46 4.16 -9.63 -7.47
C ALA A 46 5.07 -9.35 -8.69
N GLN A 47 4.85 -8.24 -9.37
CA GLN A 47 5.70 -7.77 -10.46
C GLN A 47 7.14 -7.44 -9.99
N LEU A 48 7.27 -6.82 -8.82
CA LEU A 48 8.57 -6.49 -8.22
C LEU A 48 9.38 -7.74 -7.87
N THR A 49 8.74 -8.80 -7.37
CA THR A 49 9.46 -10.04 -7.02
C THR A 49 10.12 -10.67 -8.24
N VAL A 50 9.46 -10.69 -9.38
CA VAL A 50 10.07 -11.17 -10.65
C VAL A 50 11.18 -10.23 -11.12
N ALA A 51 11.03 -8.90 -10.90
CA ALA A 51 12.12 -7.95 -11.20
C ALA A 51 13.35 -8.21 -10.34
N PHE A 52 13.19 -8.69 -9.11
CA PHE A 52 14.32 -9.10 -8.27
C PHE A 52 15.04 -10.32 -8.80
N GLU A 53 14.34 -11.30 -9.39
CA GLU A 53 14.98 -12.44 -10.05
C GLU A 53 15.73 -11.97 -11.32
N ARG A 54 15.14 -11.07 -12.12
CA ARG A 54 15.81 -10.45 -13.27
C ARG A 54 17.04 -9.64 -12.86
N LEU A 55 16.98 -8.93 -11.72
CA LEU A 55 18.12 -8.22 -11.14
C LEU A 55 19.20 -9.21 -10.70
N GLY A 56 18.84 -10.35 -10.11
CA GLY A 56 19.77 -11.41 -9.72
C GLY A 56 20.55 -11.99 -10.88
N GLN A 57 19.91 -12.16 -12.05
CA GLN A 57 20.64 -12.57 -13.27
C GLN A 57 21.66 -11.53 -13.72
N LEU A 58 21.45 -10.26 -13.40
CA LEU A 58 22.35 -9.18 -13.81
C LEU A 58 23.46 -8.91 -12.79
N ALA A 59 23.11 -8.84 -11.51
CA ALA A 59 23.99 -8.43 -10.41
C ALA A 59 24.61 -9.62 -9.65
N GLY A 60 24.11 -10.84 -9.86
CA GLY A 60 24.46 -12.01 -9.04
C GLY A 60 23.72 -11.98 -7.70
N ASP A 61 24.35 -12.60 -6.69
CA ASP A 61 23.77 -12.60 -5.33
C ASP A 61 23.86 -11.22 -4.68
N TYR A 62 22.74 -10.77 -4.14
CA TYR A 62 22.62 -9.55 -3.38
C TYR A 62 21.67 -9.73 -2.19
N GLN A 63 21.87 -8.96 -1.14
CA GLN A 63 21.03 -9.02 0.05
C GLN A 63 19.70 -8.30 -0.20
N ARG A 64 18.58 -8.96 0.15
CA ARG A 64 17.24 -8.37 0.16
C ARG A 64 16.83 -8.07 1.59
N ILE A 65 16.43 -6.83 1.85
CA ILE A 65 16.03 -6.34 3.17
C ILE A 65 14.63 -5.76 3.05
N GLY A 66 13.68 -6.27 3.82
CA GLY A 66 12.32 -5.74 3.91
C GLY A 66 12.12 -4.98 5.20
N LEU A 67 11.57 -3.77 5.11
CA LEU A 67 11.06 -3.01 6.24
C LEU A 67 9.54 -3.12 6.22
N SER A 68 8.96 -3.47 7.36
CA SER A 68 7.51 -3.71 7.48
C SER A 68 6.96 -3.12 8.77
N ALA A 69 5.72 -2.68 8.74
CA ALA A 69 4.94 -2.51 9.95
C ALA A 69 4.63 -3.89 10.57
N THR A 70 3.94 -3.91 11.70
CA THR A 70 3.46 -5.14 12.34
C THR A 70 2.50 -5.89 11.43
N VAL A 71 2.79 -7.14 11.15
CA VAL A 71 1.98 -8.06 10.34
C VAL A 71 1.81 -9.39 11.07
N GLY A 72 0.70 -10.09 10.83
CA GLY A 72 0.42 -11.36 11.52
C GLY A 72 1.23 -12.55 11.02
N SER A 73 1.94 -12.42 9.90
CA SER A 73 2.76 -13.51 9.30
C SER A 73 4.03 -12.96 8.65
N PRO A 74 5.02 -12.54 9.45
CA PRO A 74 6.26 -11.96 8.92
C PRO A 74 7.05 -12.95 8.06
N GLU A 75 6.93 -14.26 8.32
CA GLU A 75 7.57 -15.30 7.52
C GLU A 75 7.03 -15.36 6.09
N GLU A 76 5.73 -15.13 5.89
CA GLU A 76 5.14 -15.09 4.54
C GLU A 76 5.63 -13.86 3.77
N VAL A 77 5.76 -12.71 4.44
CA VAL A 77 6.36 -11.51 3.85
C VAL A 77 7.84 -11.73 3.52
N GLY A 78 8.55 -12.47 4.38
CA GLY A 78 9.93 -12.87 4.12
C GLY A 78 10.06 -13.73 2.86
N LYS A 79 9.23 -14.77 2.72
CA LYS A 79 9.18 -15.61 1.50
C LYS A 79 8.82 -14.79 0.26
N PHE A 80 7.83 -13.89 0.36
CA PHE A 80 7.48 -12.98 -0.71
C PHE A 80 8.70 -12.21 -1.23
N LEU A 81 9.51 -11.69 -0.33
CA LEU A 81 10.69 -10.90 -0.67
C LEU A 81 11.84 -11.74 -1.24
N THR A 82 12.06 -12.94 -0.69
CA THR A 82 13.28 -13.72 -0.93
C THR A 82 13.08 -14.93 -1.86
N GLY A 83 11.85 -15.35 -2.12
CA GLY A 83 11.58 -16.63 -2.76
C GLY A 83 11.98 -17.79 -1.84
N ASP A 84 12.67 -18.80 -2.40
CA ASP A 84 13.15 -19.97 -1.64
C ASP A 84 14.49 -19.73 -0.91
N ARG A 85 15.02 -18.49 -0.93
CA ARG A 85 16.29 -18.16 -0.25
C ARG A 85 16.09 -18.10 1.26
N PRO A 86 17.08 -18.51 2.06
CA PRO A 86 17.02 -18.37 3.52
C PRO A 86 16.96 -16.89 3.92
N PHE A 87 16.20 -16.59 4.95
CA PHE A 87 16.07 -15.24 5.53
C PHE A 87 15.87 -15.32 7.03
N ASP A 88 16.17 -14.23 7.71
CA ASP A 88 15.89 -14.04 9.13
C ASP A 88 14.84 -12.95 9.32
N VAL A 89 13.91 -13.17 10.25
CA VAL A 89 12.95 -12.16 10.69
C VAL A 89 13.50 -11.51 11.96
N VAL A 90 13.61 -10.19 11.94
CA VAL A 90 14.01 -9.40 13.11
C VAL A 90 12.80 -8.60 13.58
N GLU A 91 12.23 -9.03 14.69
CA GLU A 91 11.16 -8.28 15.36
C GLU A 91 11.78 -7.33 16.38
N VAL A 92 11.41 -6.05 16.26
CA VAL A 92 11.81 -5.06 17.24
C VAL A 92 10.58 -4.75 18.08
N ASP A 93 10.63 -5.13 19.37
CA ASP A 93 9.65 -4.70 20.36
C ASP A 93 9.74 -3.19 20.56
N VAL A 94 9.08 -2.46 19.67
CA VAL A 94 8.81 -1.06 19.94
C VAL A 94 7.65 -1.08 20.93
N ASN A 95 7.93 -0.89 22.22
CA ASN A 95 6.92 -0.74 23.28
C ASN A 95 6.07 0.53 23.07
N ASN A 96 5.49 0.67 21.92
CA ASN A 96 4.45 1.65 21.65
C ASN A 96 3.14 1.05 22.17
N ARG A 97 2.84 1.29 23.43
CA ARG A 97 1.48 1.05 23.92
C ARG A 97 0.55 1.89 23.07
N VAL A 98 -0.36 1.23 22.43
CA VAL A 98 -1.47 1.86 21.70
C VAL A 98 -2.69 1.71 22.61
N ASP A 99 -3.33 2.84 22.89
CA ASP A 99 -4.56 2.89 23.68
C ASP A 99 -5.67 3.46 22.80
N PHE A 100 -6.79 2.77 22.69
CA PHE A 100 -7.90 3.25 21.89
C PHE A 100 -9.24 3.06 22.56
N THR A 101 -10.08 4.06 22.35
CA THR A 101 -11.47 4.06 22.80
C THR A 101 -12.39 3.87 21.60
N VAL A 102 -13.34 2.96 21.71
CA VAL A 102 -14.43 2.81 20.73
C VAL A 102 -15.67 3.50 21.29
N THR A 103 -16.21 4.45 20.53
CA THR A 103 -17.40 5.22 20.94
C THR A 103 -18.45 5.24 19.84
N HIS A 104 -19.69 5.08 20.21
CA HIS A 104 -20.85 5.34 19.38
C HIS A 104 -21.56 6.58 19.95
N PRO A 105 -21.57 7.71 19.23
CA PRO A 105 -22.13 8.94 19.74
C PRO A 105 -23.63 8.85 19.99
N GLU A 106 -24.07 9.23 21.17
CA GLU A 106 -25.48 9.39 21.48
C GLU A 106 -26.02 10.70 20.90
N ILE A 107 -27.24 10.67 20.39
CA ILE A 107 -27.92 11.86 19.86
C ILE A 107 -28.41 12.73 21.03
N THR A 108 -28.14 14.01 20.97
CA THR A 108 -28.53 15.02 21.95
C THR A 108 -29.39 16.13 21.32
N ASP A 109 -30.03 16.97 22.14
CA ASP A 109 -30.77 18.13 21.66
C ASP A 109 -29.89 19.14 20.87
N GLU A 110 -28.59 19.13 21.10
CA GLU A 110 -27.62 19.91 20.30
C GLU A 110 -27.52 19.38 18.89
N ASP A 111 -27.51 18.05 18.73
CA ASP A 111 -27.38 17.40 17.44
C ASP A 111 -28.60 17.63 16.54
N GLU A 112 -29.80 17.74 17.12
CA GLU A 112 -30.99 18.09 16.35
C GLU A 112 -30.88 19.51 15.77
N ARG A 113 -30.33 20.45 16.52
CA ARG A 113 -30.07 21.84 16.06
C ARG A 113 -28.94 21.88 15.03
N LEU A 114 -27.87 21.12 15.29
CA LEU A 114 -26.72 21.01 14.41
C LEU A 114 -27.08 20.39 13.07
N ALA A 115 -27.95 19.39 13.05
CA ALA A 115 -28.46 18.72 11.87
C ALA A 115 -29.07 19.73 10.86
N GLY A 116 -29.84 20.70 11.36
CA GLY A 116 -30.38 21.78 10.53
C GLY A 116 -29.30 22.67 9.90
N LYS A 117 -28.25 23.04 10.66
CA LYS A 117 -27.11 23.84 10.19
C LYS A 117 -26.28 23.06 9.14
N LEU A 118 -26.09 21.78 9.36
CA LEU A 118 -25.30 20.90 8.49
C LEU A 118 -26.08 20.38 7.28
N ALA A 119 -27.39 20.50 7.24
CA ALA A 119 -28.30 19.89 6.26
C ALA A 119 -28.13 18.36 6.22
N THR A 120 -28.22 17.72 7.38
CA THR A 120 -28.10 16.27 7.58
C THR A 120 -29.07 15.81 8.67
N ASP A 121 -29.08 14.54 9.04
CA ASP A 121 -29.81 14.01 10.20
C ASP A 121 -29.07 14.22 11.51
N ALA A 122 -29.74 13.97 12.64
CA ALA A 122 -29.19 14.15 13.98
C ALA A 122 -28.11 13.11 14.31
N GLU A 123 -28.18 11.93 13.72
CA GLU A 123 -27.18 10.87 13.90
C GLU A 123 -25.83 11.30 13.31
N ILE A 124 -25.80 11.71 12.05
CA ILE A 124 -24.57 12.24 11.42
C ILE A 124 -24.10 13.52 12.15
N ALA A 125 -25.02 14.37 12.63
CA ALA A 125 -24.64 15.54 13.40
C ALA A 125 -23.94 15.18 14.72
N SER A 126 -24.36 14.12 15.41
CA SER A 126 -23.71 13.63 16.63
C SER A 126 -22.28 13.12 16.37
N HIS A 127 -22.06 12.44 15.23
CA HIS A 127 -20.71 12.02 14.82
C HIS A 127 -19.80 13.24 14.56
N VAL A 128 -20.30 14.23 13.82
CA VAL A 128 -19.54 15.47 13.52
C VAL A 128 -19.23 16.23 14.79
N ARG A 129 -20.18 16.38 15.72
CA ARG A 129 -19.96 17.01 17.03
C ARG A 129 -18.87 16.27 17.81
N THR A 130 -18.97 14.96 17.93
CA THR A 130 -18.01 14.17 18.68
C THR A 130 -16.59 14.29 18.10
N ILE A 131 -16.44 14.22 16.77
CA ILE A 131 -15.13 14.40 16.14
C ILE A 131 -14.63 15.84 16.32
N ARG A 132 -15.50 16.86 16.22
CA ARG A 132 -15.15 18.25 16.47
C ARG A 132 -14.61 18.42 17.89
N ASP A 133 -15.33 17.92 18.88
CA ASP A 133 -14.96 18.06 20.29
C ASP A 133 -13.58 17.43 20.55
N ILE A 134 -13.28 16.27 19.93
CA ILE A 134 -11.95 15.64 20.01
C ILE A 134 -10.88 16.51 19.33
N VAL A 135 -11.15 17.08 18.16
CA VAL A 135 -10.21 17.98 17.46
C VAL A 135 -9.93 19.23 18.29
N GLU A 136 -10.95 19.80 18.93
CA GLU A 136 -10.82 21.00 19.78
C GLU A 136 -10.10 20.73 21.12
N GLU A 137 -10.12 19.47 21.60
CA GLU A 137 -9.38 19.06 22.80
C GLU A 137 -7.88 18.85 22.56
N HIS A 138 -7.46 18.70 21.29
CA HIS A 138 -6.08 18.38 20.89
C HIS A 138 -5.51 19.47 19.98
N THR A 139 -4.18 19.55 19.90
CA THR A 139 -3.51 20.55 19.05
C THR A 139 -3.25 20.06 17.64
N SER A 140 -3.25 18.75 17.42
CA SER A 140 -3.05 18.15 16.10
C SER A 140 -3.70 16.76 16.04
N THR A 141 -4.78 16.65 15.28
CA THR A 141 -5.58 15.43 15.18
C THR A 141 -5.63 14.93 13.75
N LEU A 142 -5.26 13.66 13.52
CA LEU A 142 -5.56 12.99 12.27
C LEU A 142 -6.93 12.31 12.36
N VAL A 143 -7.80 12.56 11.38
CA VAL A 143 -9.13 11.95 11.29
C VAL A 143 -9.17 11.02 10.08
N PHE A 144 -8.94 9.73 10.30
CA PHE A 144 -8.98 8.73 9.25
C PHE A 144 -10.42 8.34 8.90
N VAL A 145 -10.69 8.27 7.61
CA VAL A 145 -11.94 7.77 7.04
C VAL A 145 -11.65 6.71 5.97
N ASN A 146 -12.63 5.84 5.71
CA ASN A 146 -12.42 4.71 4.80
C ASN A 146 -12.59 5.09 3.32
N THR A 147 -13.30 6.17 3.00
CA THR A 147 -13.56 6.58 1.61
C THR A 147 -13.30 8.06 1.37
N ARG A 148 -12.91 8.38 0.15
CA ARG A 148 -12.78 9.76 -0.32
C ARG A 148 -14.09 10.55 -0.18
N GLN A 149 -15.22 9.93 -0.46
CA GLN A 149 -16.52 10.57 -0.34
C GLN A 149 -16.84 10.97 1.10
N THR A 150 -16.50 10.11 2.07
CA THR A 150 -16.63 10.41 3.50
C THR A 150 -15.70 11.57 3.90
N ALA A 151 -14.47 11.60 3.38
CA ALA A 151 -13.53 12.69 3.67
C ALA A 151 -14.07 14.04 3.21
N GLU A 152 -14.54 14.13 1.98
CA GLU A 152 -15.12 15.35 1.41
C GLU A 152 -16.41 15.79 2.13
N ALA A 153 -17.30 14.82 2.42
CA ALA A 153 -18.54 15.09 3.14
C ALA A 153 -18.28 15.63 4.56
N LEU A 154 -17.34 15.02 5.27
CA LEU A 154 -16.96 15.42 6.62
C LEU A 154 -16.28 16.81 6.60
N GLY A 155 -15.33 17.03 5.69
CA GLY A 155 -14.65 18.31 5.49
C GLY A 155 -15.62 19.46 5.16
N SER A 156 -16.61 19.22 4.30
CA SER A 156 -17.65 20.19 4.00
C SER A 156 -18.50 20.58 5.23
N ARG A 157 -18.75 19.61 6.13
CA ARG A 157 -19.49 19.87 7.39
C ARG A 157 -18.65 20.69 8.36
N PHE A 158 -17.36 20.36 8.53
CA PHE A 158 -16.46 21.12 9.37
C PHE A 158 -16.29 22.57 8.90
N LYS A 159 -16.22 22.77 7.60
CA LYS A 159 -16.20 24.12 7.01
C LYS A 159 -17.43 24.96 7.39
N LYS A 160 -18.63 24.34 7.45
CA LYS A 160 -19.86 25.03 7.91
C LYS A 160 -19.82 25.37 9.41
N LEU A 161 -18.96 24.71 10.18
CA LEU A 161 -18.80 24.93 11.61
C LEU A 161 -17.66 25.90 11.95
N ASP A 162 -16.93 26.38 10.93
CA ASP A 162 -15.72 27.19 11.08
C ASP A 162 -14.62 26.51 11.92
N THR A 163 -14.61 25.17 11.96
CA THR A 163 -13.56 24.37 12.60
C THR A 163 -12.36 24.28 11.67
N PRO A 164 -11.13 24.58 12.14
CA PRO A 164 -9.93 24.59 11.30
C PRO A 164 -9.44 23.17 10.98
N VAL A 165 -10.08 22.54 10.01
CA VAL A 165 -9.81 21.17 9.58
C VAL A 165 -9.58 21.11 8.07
N GLY A 166 -8.50 20.47 7.64
CA GLY A 166 -8.18 20.21 6.24
C GLY A 166 -8.65 18.84 5.77
N VAL A 167 -8.62 18.62 4.45
CA VAL A 167 -8.94 17.32 3.81
C VAL A 167 -7.78 16.89 2.95
N HIS A 168 -7.36 15.62 3.08
CA HIS A 168 -6.28 15.02 2.33
C HIS A 168 -6.67 13.64 1.78
N HIS A 169 -6.60 13.45 0.47
CA HIS A 169 -6.77 12.16 -0.19
C HIS A 169 -6.08 12.10 -1.56
N GLY A 170 -5.84 10.91 -2.07
CA GLY A 170 -5.04 10.67 -3.28
C GLY A 170 -5.58 11.30 -4.57
N SER A 171 -6.85 11.73 -4.62
CA SER A 171 -7.43 12.39 -5.80
C SER A 171 -7.24 13.92 -5.83
N LEU A 172 -6.71 14.52 -4.77
CA LEU A 172 -6.32 15.93 -4.78
C LEU A 172 -5.09 16.13 -5.66
N SER A 173 -4.94 17.33 -6.23
CA SER A 173 -3.70 17.70 -6.91
C SER A 173 -2.51 17.64 -5.93
N LYS A 174 -1.32 17.47 -6.47
CA LYS A 174 -0.09 17.44 -5.64
C LYS A 174 0.07 18.73 -4.85
N GLU A 175 -0.23 19.86 -5.48
CA GLU A 175 -0.13 21.18 -4.86
C GLU A 175 -1.09 21.33 -3.69
N ALA A 176 -2.36 20.91 -3.85
CA ALA A 176 -3.36 20.97 -2.80
C ALA A 176 -3.01 20.04 -1.61
N ARG A 177 -2.41 18.88 -1.88
CA ARG A 177 -1.93 17.99 -0.81
C ARG A 177 -0.82 18.63 -0.01
N ILE A 178 0.20 19.18 -0.68
CA ILE A 178 1.31 19.86 -0.01
C ILE A 178 0.82 21.05 0.82
N GLU A 179 -0.09 21.86 0.26
CA GLU A 179 -0.64 23.03 0.96
C GLU A 179 -1.32 22.65 2.29
N VAL A 180 -2.15 21.60 2.28
CA VAL A 180 -2.86 21.18 3.50
C VAL A 180 -1.93 20.47 4.48
N GLU A 181 -0.94 19.72 4.00
CA GLU A 181 0.10 19.11 4.84
C GLU A 181 0.94 20.17 5.54
N ASP A 182 1.36 21.20 4.82
CA ASP A 182 2.14 22.31 5.38
C ASP A 182 1.33 23.13 6.40
N ALA A 183 0.05 23.39 6.12
CA ALA A 183 -0.85 24.04 7.06
C ALA A 183 -1.02 23.24 8.36
N PHE A 184 -1.14 21.91 8.26
CA PHE A 184 -1.24 21.04 9.43
C PHE A 184 0.07 21.01 10.23
N LYS A 185 1.23 20.93 9.58
CA LYS A 185 2.55 21.00 10.22
C LYS A 185 2.82 22.32 10.90
N ALA A 186 2.34 23.42 10.30
CA ALA A 186 2.49 24.76 10.87
C ALA A 186 1.56 25.03 12.06
N GLY A 187 0.52 24.18 12.25
CA GLY A 187 -0.52 24.40 13.25
C GLY A 187 -1.54 25.47 12.86
N ASP A 188 -1.68 25.73 11.56
CA ASP A 188 -2.72 26.63 11.02
C ASP A 188 -4.09 25.92 10.98
N ILE A 189 -4.10 24.59 11.02
CA ILE A 189 -5.28 23.75 11.18
C ILE A 189 -5.02 22.70 12.28
N ASP A 190 -6.04 22.43 13.09
CA ASP A 190 -5.97 21.53 14.24
C ASP A 190 -6.30 20.08 13.87
N GLY A 191 -6.98 19.87 12.77
CA GLY A 191 -7.39 18.56 12.28
C GLY A 191 -7.11 18.33 10.78
N LEU A 192 -6.77 17.09 10.42
CA LEU A 192 -6.59 16.67 9.06
C LEU A 192 -7.41 15.41 8.79
N ILE A 193 -8.48 15.54 8.00
CA ILE A 193 -9.29 14.41 7.54
C ILE A 193 -8.54 13.73 6.39
N CYS A 194 -8.29 12.44 6.52
CA CYS A 194 -7.50 11.70 5.54
C CYS A 194 -8.01 10.28 5.29
N THR A 195 -7.69 9.76 4.12
CA THR A 195 -7.85 8.35 3.78
C THR A 195 -6.52 7.61 3.99
N SER A 196 -6.38 6.41 3.45
CA SER A 196 -5.12 5.63 3.49
C SER A 196 -3.89 6.38 2.98
N SER A 197 -4.06 7.50 2.28
CA SER A 197 -2.95 8.33 1.81
C SER A 197 -2.01 8.83 2.92
N MET A 198 -2.46 8.83 4.18
CA MET A 198 -1.67 9.25 5.34
C MET A 198 -1.27 8.09 6.27
N GLU A 199 -1.58 6.85 5.89
CA GLU A 199 -1.17 5.65 6.63
C GLU A 199 0.34 5.39 6.49
N LEU A 200 0.93 5.73 5.34
CA LEU A 200 2.29 5.38 4.97
C LEU A 200 3.24 6.59 5.01
N GLY A 201 4.35 6.46 5.73
CA GLY A 201 5.62 7.16 5.58
C GLY A 201 5.66 8.69 5.45
N ILE A 202 4.52 9.39 5.42
CA ILE A 202 4.48 10.84 5.28
C ILE A 202 4.80 11.46 6.64
N ASP A 203 5.83 12.31 6.67
CA ASP A 203 6.11 13.15 7.82
C ASP A 203 5.06 14.27 7.90
N VAL A 204 4.10 14.12 8.79
CA VAL A 204 3.06 15.12 9.06
C VAL A 204 3.37 15.96 10.31
N GLY A 205 4.56 15.82 10.85
CA GLY A 205 4.94 16.48 12.10
C GLY A 205 4.37 15.77 13.33
N ARG A 206 4.14 16.53 14.38
CA ARG A 206 3.59 16.00 15.63
C ARG A 206 2.09 15.75 15.48
N VAL A 207 1.65 14.54 15.81
CA VAL A 207 0.24 14.15 15.93
C VAL A 207 -0.04 13.81 17.40
N ASP A 208 -0.98 14.49 18.00
CA ASP A 208 -1.34 14.31 19.43
C ASP A 208 -2.41 13.23 19.58
N HIS A 209 -3.35 13.16 18.65
CA HIS A 209 -4.45 12.20 18.69
C HIS A 209 -4.85 11.69 17.29
N VAL A 210 -5.37 10.48 17.25
CA VAL A 210 -5.92 9.90 16.03
C VAL A 210 -7.39 9.55 16.23
N VAL A 211 -8.22 10.02 15.32
CA VAL A 211 -9.63 9.60 15.22
C VAL A 211 -9.78 8.67 14.01
N GLN A 212 -10.40 7.55 14.21
CA GLN A 212 -10.87 6.67 13.16
C GLN A 212 -12.39 6.79 13.05
N TYR A 213 -12.91 7.32 11.96
CA TYR A 213 -14.35 7.41 11.71
C TYR A 213 -14.84 6.21 10.90
N GLY A 214 -15.71 5.42 11.50
CA GLY A 214 -16.12 4.09 11.06
C GLY A 214 -15.07 3.02 11.41
N SER A 215 -15.47 1.75 11.36
CA SER A 215 -14.56 0.63 11.61
C SER A 215 -13.33 0.69 10.67
N PRO A 216 -12.12 0.43 11.17
CA PRO A 216 -10.91 0.40 10.34
C PRO A 216 -10.86 -0.84 9.42
N ARG A 217 -11.77 -1.81 9.59
CA ARG A 217 -11.91 -3.08 8.85
C ARG A 217 -10.81 -4.11 9.15
N GLU A 218 -9.63 -3.69 9.56
CA GLU A 218 -8.46 -4.55 9.82
C GLU A 218 -7.72 -4.08 11.07
N VAL A 219 -7.14 -5.03 11.80
CA VAL A 219 -6.33 -4.76 12.99
C VAL A 219 -5.04 -4.04 12.59
N ALA A 220 -4.36 -4.53 11.55
CA ALA A 220 -3.14 -3.91 11.03
C ALA A 220 -3.35 -2.42 10.73
N ARG A 221 -4.46 -2.09 10.07
CA ARG A 221 -4.81 -0.71 9.71
C ARG A 221 -5.08 0.16 10.93
N LEU A 222 -5.80 -0.37 11.95
CA LEU A 222 -5.99 0.36 13.20
C LEU A 222 -4.65 0.69 13.87
N LEU A 223 -3.76 -0.28 13.99
CA LEU A 223 -2.44 -0.10 14.59
C LEU A 223 -1.57 0.90 13.81
N GLN A 224 -1.57 0.83 12.49
CA GLN A 224 -0.83 1.77 11.63
C GLN A 224 -1.35 3.21 11.78
N ARG A 225 -2.69 3.40 11.81
CA ARG A 225 -3.32 4.72 11.95
C ARG A 225 -3.06 5.31 13.33
N VAL A 226 -3.37 4.58 14.39
CA VAL A 226 -3.18 5.08 15.77
C VAL A 226 -1.69 5.23 16.10
N GLY A 227 -0.83 4.40 15.54
CA GLY A 227 0.62 4.52 15.65
C GLY A 227 1.19 5.84 15.10
N ARG A 228 0.40 6.64 14.35
CA ARG A 228 0.79 8.01 13.94
C ARG A 228 0.79 9.00 15.11
N ALA A 229 -0.01 8.75 16.14
CA ALA A 229 0.10 9.52 17.38
C ALA A 229 1.34 9.08 18.18
N GLY A 230 2.06 10.00 18.75
CA GLY A 230 3.10 9.67 19.73
C GLY A 230 4.44 9.17 19.20
N HIS A 231 4.95 9.66 18.08
CA HIS A 231 6.25 9.29 17.49
C HIS A 231 7.51 9.43 18.40
N ARG A 232 7.34 9.57 19.72
CA ARG A 232 8.46 9.57 20.68
C ARG A 232 8.54 8.24 21.41
N MET A 233 9.73 7.68 21.52
CA MET A 233 9.96 6.49 22.33
C MET A 233 9.40 6.67 23.74
N GLY A 234 8.49 5.77 24.17
CA GLY A 234 7.91 5.75 25.50
C GLY A 234 6.63 6.57 25.69
N VAL A 235 6.06 7.14 24.61
CA VAL A 235 4.74 7.80 24.65
C VAL A 235 3.67 6.82 24.19
N VAL A 236 2.55 6.77 24.92
CA VAL A 236 1.37 5.98 24.52
C VAL A 236 0.74 6.65 23.31
N SER A 237 0.50 5.91 22.25
CA SER A 237 -0.26 6.39 21.10
C SER A 237 -1.75 6.28 21.42
N GLU A 238 -2.46 7.38 21.43
CA GLU A 238 -3.89 7.43 21.76
C GLU A 238 -4.75 7.62 20.52
N GLY A 239 -5.87 6.89 20.46
CA GLY A 239 -6.82 6.99 19.37
C GLY A 239 -8.27 6.74 19.78
N THR A 240 -9.20 7.29 19.01
CA THR A 240 -10.63 7.09 19.20
C THR A 240 -11.27 6.59 17.91
N VAL A 241 -11.97 5.45 18.00
CA VAL A 241 -12.82 4.95 16.92
C VAL A 241 -14.23 5.48 17.14
N VAL A 242 -14.70 6.34 16.25
CA VAL A 242 -16.07 6.87 16.25
C VAL A 242 -16.88 6.06 15.27
N THR A 243 -17.82 5.25 15.75
CA THR A 243 -18.60 4.32 14.92
C THR A 243 -19.88 4.94 14.38
N SER A 244 -20.34 4.45 13.22
CA SER A 244 -21.50 4.99 12.52
C SER A 244 -22.83 4.34 12.92
N ASP A 245 -22.80 3.05 13.22
CA ASP A 245 -23.98 2.25 13.56
C ASP A 245 -23.60 1.06 14.46
N ALA A 246 -24.58 0.23 14.79
CA ALA A 246 -24.37 -0.91 15.70
C ALA A 246 -23.42 -1.97 15.11
N ASP A 247 -23.55 -2.30 13.83
CA ASP A 247 -22.71 -3.32 13.17
C ASP A 247 -21.28 -2.83 13.10
N ASP A 248 -21.08 -1.56 12.72
CA ASP A 248 -19.78 -0.89 12.72
C ASP A 248 -19.15 -0.86 14.13
N THR A 249 -19.97 -0.68 15.18
CA THR A 249 -19.52 -0.71 16.56
C THR A 249 -19.03 -2.10 16.98
N PHE A 250 -19.78 -3.16 16.66
CA PHE A 250 -19.37 -4.53 16.96
C PHE A 250 -18.08 -4.91 16.23
N GLU A 251 -17.95 -4.54 14.96
CA GLU A 251 -16.72 -4.77 14.19
C GLU A 251 -15.54 -4.02 14.80
N ALA A 252 -15.70 -2.74 15.11
CA ALA A 252 -14.64 -1.92 15.71
C ALA A 252 -14.21 -2.47 17.09
N LEU A 253 -15.13 -2.90 17.94
CA LEU A 253 -14.81 -3.52 19.23
C LEU A 253 -14.06 -4.85 19.06
N ALA A 254 -14.44 -5.67 18.08
CA ALA A 254 -13.73 -6.92 17.80
C ALA A 254 -12.29 -6.65 17.32
N ILE A 255 -12.11 -5.67 16.44
CA ILE A 255 -10.81 -5.25 15.94
C ILE A 255 -9.94 -4.67 17.08
N ALA A 256 -10.50 -3.79 17.91
CA ALA A 256 -9.81 -3.20 19.05
C ALA A 256 -9.31 -4.28 20.01
N ARG A 257 -10.16 -5.24 20.35
CA ARG A 257 -9.79 -6.35 21.22
C ARG A 257 -8.68 -7.24 20.64
N ARG A 258 -8.72 -7.51 19.33
CA ARG A 258 -7.66 -8.27 18.65
C ARG A 258 -6.34 -7.47 18.63
N ALA A 259 -6.42 -6.17 18.39
CA ALA A 259 -5.26 -5.28 18.41
C ALA A 259 -4.57 -5.25 19.79
N GLU A 260 -5.35 -5.18 20.89
CA GLU A 260 -4.84 -5.28 22.26
C GLU A 260 -4.17 -6.64 22.55
N ALA A 261 -4.66 -7.70 21.93
CA ALA A 261 -4.09 -9.04 22.05
C ALA A 261 -2.88 -9.28 21.13
N GLY A 262 -2.53 -8.32 20.26
CA GLY A 262 -1.50 -8.50 19.23
C GLY A 262 -1.89 -9.48 18.11
N ASP A 263 -3.19 -9.80 17.97
CA ASP A 263 -3.71 -10.72 16.97
C ASP A 263 -3.99 -9.97 15.67
N VAL A 264 -2.93 -9.76 14.89
CA VAL A 264 -2.96 -9.08 13.59
C VAL A 264 -3.26 -10.09 12.48
N GLU A 265 -3.96 -9.66 11.45
CA GLU A 265 -4.26 -10.49 10.28
C GLU A 265 -2.98 -10.98 9.60
N PRO A 266 -2.96 -12.23 9.08
CA PRO A 266 -1.88 -12.69 8.22
C PRO A 266 -1.73 -11.77 6.99
N ALA A 267 -0.49 -11.56 6.54
CA ALA A 267 -0.25 -10.86 5.29
C ALA A 267 -0.87 -11.66 4.14
N HIS A 268 -1.63 -10.97 3.30
CA HIS A 268 -2.16 -11.56 2.08
C HIS A 268 -1.10 -11.43 0.97
N ILE A 269 -0.70 -12.55 0.36
CA ILE A 269 0.19 -12.54 -0.79
C ILE A 269 -0.64 -12.70 -2.06
N HIS A 270 -0.43 -11.81 -3.01
CA HIS A 270 -1.09 -11.86 -4.31
C HIS A 270 -0.41 -12.90 -5.21
N HIS A 271 -1.04 -14.06 -5.38
CA HIS A 271 -0.49 -15.19 -6.13
C HIS A 271 -1.08 -15.32 -7.54
N GLY A 272 -0.30 -15.86 -8.48
CA GLY A 272 -0.77 -16.46 -9.71
C GLY A 272 -1.34 -15.51 -10.78
N SER A 273 -1.08 -14.22 -10.72
CA SER A 273 -1.58 -13.24 -11.70
C SER A 273 -0.94 -13.44 -13.07
N LEU A 274 -1.68 -14.02 -14.01
CA LEU A 274 -1.17 -14.35 -15.37
C LEU A 274 -0.90 -13.09 -16.21
N ASP A 275 -1.56 -11.98 -15.96
CA ASP A 275 -1.27 -10.68 -16.57
C ASP A 275 0.10 -10.12 -16.14
N VAL A 276 0.46 -10.32 -14.87
CA VAL A 276 1.81 -10.03 -14.38
C VAL A 276 2.83 -10.95 -15.04
N VAL A 277 2.56 -12.26 -15.14
CA VAL A 277 3.41 -13.21 -15.85
C VAL A 277 3.64 -12.76 -17.28
N ALA A 278 2.59 -12.40 -18.01
CA ALA A 278 2.68 -11.90 -19.39
C ALA A 278 3.58 -10.65 -19.49
N ASN A 279 3.40 -9.67 -18.62
CA ASN A 279 4.23 -8.48 -18.59
C ASN A 279 5.71 -8.81 -18.29
N GLN A 280 5.98 -9.73 -17.36
CA GLN A 280 7.33 -10.09 -16.97
C GLN A 280 8.05 -10.96 -18.00
N ILE A 281 7.36 -11.85 -18.70
CA ILE A 281 7.92 -12.54 -19.88
C ILE A 281 8.40 -11.51 -20.90
N VAL A 282 7.56 -10.56 -21.23
CA VAL A 282 7.93 -9.47 -22.15
C VAL A 282 9.07 -8.63 -21.59
N GLY A 283 9.14 -8.41 -20.28
CA GLY A 283 10.27 -7.76 -19.61
C GLY A 283 11.59 -8.49 -19.82
N CYS A 284 11.62 -9.81 -19.66
CA CYS A 284 12.80 -10.63 -19.91
C CYS A 284 13.27 -10.53 -21.37
N VAL A 285 12.33 -10.59 -22.32
CA VAL A 285 12.64 -10.39 -23.74
C VAL A 285 13.17 -8.98 -24.01
N MET A 286 12.66 -7.97 -23.29
CA MET A 286 13.18 -6.59 -23.38
C MET A 286 14.61 -6.47 -22.87
N ASP A 287 14.97 -7.20 -21.83
CA ASP A 287 16.30 -7.13 -21.21
C ASP A 287 17.42 -7.63 -22.14
N TYR A 288 17.17 -8.72 -22.86
CA TYR A 288 18.21 -9.43 -23.63
C TYR A 288 17.99 -9.43 -25.16
N GLY A 289 16.77 -9.13 -25.61
CA GLY A 289 16.38 -9.20 -27.02
C GLY A 289 15.78 -10.53 -27.41
N GLU A 290 16.38 -11.63 -26.95
CA GLU A 290 15.91 -13.00 -27.05
C GLU A 290 16.23 -13.74 -25.75
N VAL A 291 15.37 -14.64 -25.32
CA VAL A 291 15.52 -15.45 -24.10
C VAL A 291 14.97 -16.86 -24.31
N SER A 292 15.48 -17.85 -23.57
CA SER A 292 14.88 -19.19 -23.54
C SER A 292 13.53 -19.15 -22.84
N ALA A 293 12.50 -19.78 -23.39
CA ALA A 293 11.20 -19.88 -22.75
C ALA A 293 11.29 -20.67 -21.43
N ARG A 294 12.08 -21.73 -21.40
CA ARG A 294 12.33 -22.53 -20.21
C ARG A 294 13.03 -21.75 -19.12
N GLU A 295 14.14 -21.07 -19.43
CA GLU A 295 14.86 -20.25 -18.43
C GLU A 295 13.98 -19.11 -17.92
N THR A 296 13.11 -18.55 -18.77
CA THR A 296 12.14 -17.52 -18.36
C THR A 296 11.08 -18.09 -17.42
N TYR A 297 10.60 -19.33 -17.68
CA TYR A 297 9.68 -20.00 -16.75
C TYR A 297 10.33 -20.23 -15.39
N GLU A 298 11.54 -20.79 -15.36
CA GLU A 298 12.31 -21.02 -14.15
C GLU A 298 12.50 -19.71 -13.36
N LEU A 299 12.89 -18.62 -14.01
CA LEU A 299 13.06 -17.31 -13.41
C LEU A 299 11.75 -16.77 -12.80
N VAL A 300 10.62 -16.91 -13.50
CA VAL A 300 9.32 -16.43 -13.00
C VAL A 300 8.88 -17.24 -11.80
N THR A 301 9.09 -18.56 -11.82
CA THR A 301 8.70 -19.47 -10.73
C THR A 301 9.62 -19.38 -9.50
N ASP A 302 10.83 -18.85 -9.62
CA ASP A 302 11.70 -18.52 -8.48
C ASP A 302 11.11 -17.39 -7.61
N ALA A 303 10.22 -16.55 -8.18
CA ALA A 303 9.50 -15.53 -7.44
C ALA A 303 8.31 -16.16 -6.70
N TYR A 304 8.25 -15.97 -5.39
CA TYR A 304 7.27 -16.60 -4.48
C TYR A 304 5.81 -16.53 -4.93
N PRO A 305 5.29 -15.40 -5.47
CA PRO A 305 3.92 -15.32 -5.96
C PRO A 305 3.60 -16.27 -7.12
N PHE A 306 4.60 -16.79 -7.82
CA PHE A 306 4.47 -17.61 -9.03
C PHE A 306 5.04 -19.02 -8.88
N ARG A 307 5.44 -19.44 -7.69
CA ARG A 307 6.02 -20.76 -7.42
C ARG A 307 5.11 -21.93 -7.84
N ASP A 308 3.79 -21.72 -7.83
CA ASP A 308 2.79 -22.72 -8.20
C ASP A 308 2.30 -22.57 -9.64
N LEU A 309 2.93 -21.69 -10.44
CA LEU A 309 2.65 -21.53 -11.88
C LEU A 309 3.04 -22.81 -12.62
N THR A 310 2.09 -23.42 -13.32
CA THR A 310 2.40 -24.62 -14.12
C THR A 310 3.01 -24.28 -15.47
N GLU A 311 3.79 -25.22 -16.03
CA GLU A 311 4.33 -25.06 -17.39
C GLU A 311 3.22 -24.87 -18.43
N GLU A 312 2.07 -25.51 -18.24
CA GLU A 312 0.91 -25.37 -19.14
C GLU A 312 0.37 -23.94 -19.14
N GLN A 313 0.17 -23.36 -17.94
CA GLN A 313 -0.27 -21.97 -17.80
C GLN A 313 0.74 -20.99 -18.41
N PHE A 314 2.03 -21.21 -18.16
CA PHE A 314 3.09 -20.39 -18.75
C PHE A 314 3.07 -20.46 -20.29
N GLN A 315 2.97 -21.67 -20.86
CA GLN A 315 2.88 -21.87 -22.30
C GLN A 315 1.62 -21.24 -22.90
N GLU A 316 0.49 -21.23 -22.19
CA GLU A 316 -0.72 -20.55 -22.63
C GLU A 316 -0.49 -19.06 -22.73
N VAL A 317 0.12 -18.45 -21.71
CA VAL A 317 0.49 -17.02 -21.73
C VAL A 317 1.45 -16.71 -22.89
N VAL A 318 2.46 -17.54 -23.12
CA VAL A 318 3.40 -17.36 -24.23
C VAL A 318 2.69 -17.42 -25.59
N ARG A 319 1.76 -18.39 -25.78
CA ARG A 319 0.98 -18.52 -27.03
C ARG A 319 0.07 -17.30 -27.24
N GLU A 320 -0.54 -16.79 -26.16
CA GLU A 320 -1.37 -15.57 -26.18
C GLU A 320 -0.53 -14.36 -26.63
N LEU A 321 0.64 -14.16 -26.02
CA LEU A 321 1.57 -13.09 -26.39
C LEU A 321 2.05 -13.22 -27.85
N HIS A 322 2.35 -14.41 -28.29
CA HIS A 322 2.74 -14.68 -29.68
C HIS A 322 1.58 -14.41 -30.66
N GLY A 323 0.38 -14.90 -30.34
CA GLY A 323 -0.82 -14.71 -31.15
C GLY A 323 -1.17 -13.23 -31.33
N ASN A 324 -0.98 -12.43 -30.30
CA ASN A 324 -1.17 -10.98 -30.31
C ASN A 324 0.05 -10.19 -30.87
N ARG A 325 1.08 -10.87 -31.35
CA ARG A 325 2.31 -10.28 -31.91
C ARG A 325 3.07 -9.37 -30.93
N LEU A 326 3.00 -9.70 -29.65
CA LEU A 326 3.70 -8.98 -28.60
C LEU A 326 5.13 -9.53 -28.38
N LEU A 327 5.36 -10.77 -28.78
CA LEU A 327 6.67 -11.43 -28.94
C LEU A 327 6.60 -12.46 -30.06
N TRP A 328 7.74 -13.01 -30.45
CA TRP A 328 7.83 -14.18 -31.34
C TRP A 328 8.28 -15.41 -30.56
N LEU A 329 7.61 -16.55 -30.79
CA LEU A 329 7.97 -17.85 -30.25
C LEU A 329 8.62 -18.72 -31.35
N ASN A 330 9.80 -19.24 -31.06
CA ASN A 330 10.46 -20.28 -31.86
C ASN A 330 10.52 -21.56 -31.03
N GLU A 331 9.54 -22.43 -31.20
CA GLU A 331 9.41 -23.67 -30.42
C GLU A 331 10.59 -24.64 -30.64
N GLU A 332 11.15 -24.70 -31.86
CA GLU A 332 12.27 -25.58 -32.15
C GLU A 332 13.54 -25.22 -31.40
N LYS A 333 13.71 -23.94 -31.11
CA LYS A 333 14.90 -23.41 -30.43
C LYS A 333 14.64 -23.03 -28.97
N ASP A 334 13.42 -23.21 -28.51
CA ASP A 334 12.99 -22.71 -27.16
C ASP A 334 13.28 -21.21 -26.96
N LEU A 335 13.02 -20.39 -27.99
CA LEU A 335 13.33 -18.95 -27.93
C LEU A 335 12.08 -18.07 -27.99
N LEU A 336 12.08 -17.04 -27.12
CA LEU A 336 11.18 -15.93 -27.17
C LEU A 336 11.96 -14.68 -27.64
N GLU A 337 11.46 -14.07 -28.72
CA GLU A 337 12.15 -12.96 -29.39
C GLU A 337 11.29 -11.69 -29.45
N LYS A 338 11.93 -10.53 -29.55
CA LYS A 338 11.23 -9.25 -29.71
C LYS A 338 10.40 -9.20 -30.99
N SER A 339 9.19 -8.67 -30.88
CA SER A 339 8.35 -8.25 -31.99
C SER A 339 8.26 -6.72 -32.06
N GLY A 340 7.53 -6.20 -33.04
CA GLY A 340 7.23 -4.77 -33.12
C GLY A 340 6.34 -4.24 -31.98
N GLY A 341 5.55 -5.11 -31.35
CA GLY A 341 4.64 -4.76 -30.26
C GLY A 341 5.26 -4.83 -28.85
N THR A 342 6.39 -5.51 -28.68
CA THR A 342 7.01 -5.83 -27.38
C THR A 342 7.22 -4.57 -26.50
N TRP A 343 7.83 -3.54 -27.07
CA TRP A 343 8.16 -2.33 -26.34
C TRP A 343 6.90 -1.60 -25.85
N GLN A 344 5.93 -1.41 -26.74
CA GLN A 344 4.70 -0.69 -26.43
C GLN A 344 3.89 -1.41 -25.34
N TYR A 345 3.76 -2.72 -25.46
CA TYR A 345 3.06 -3.54 -24.46
C TYR A 345 3.71 -3.44 -23.07
N PHE A 346 5.03 -3.61 -23.00
CA PHE A 346 5.75 -3.56 -21.74
C PHE A 346 5.53 -2.24 -21.00
N TYR A 347 5.78 -1.11 -21.67
CA TYR A 347 5.67 0.20 -21.02
C TYR A 347 4.22 0.64 -20.78
N ALA A 348 3.26 0.25 -21.61
CA ALA A 348 1.87 0.55 -21.38
C ALA A 348 1.32 -0.16 -20.13
N ASN A 349 1.84 -1.35 -19.80
CA ASN A 349 1.37 -2.16 -18.68
C ASN A 349 2.29 -2.08 -17.44
N LEU A 350 3.29 -1.21 -17.43
CA LEU A 350 4.26 -1.12 -16.34
C LEU A 350 3.64 -0.69 -15.00
N SER A 351 2.62 0.17 -15.06
CA SER A 351 1.90 0.73 -13.90
C SER A 351 0.38 0.63 -14.01
N MET A 352 -0.12 -0.09 -15.00
CA MET A 352 -1.54 -0.13 -15.37
C MET A 352 -2.22 -1.47 -15.09
N ILE A 353 -1.49 -2.45 -14.50
CA ILE A 353 -2.09 -3.73 -14.11
C ILE A 353 -2.94 -3.48 -12.87
N PRO A 354 -4.27 -3.54 -12.95
CA PRO A 354 -5.14 -3.28 -11.81
C PRO A 354 -5.03 -4.40 -10.78
N ASP A 355 -5.07 -4.05 -9.50
CA ASP A 355 -5.06 -5.03 -8.40
C ASP A 355 -6.39 -5.79 -8.30
N GLU A 356 -7.48 -5.14 -8.71
CA GLU A 356 -8.80 -5.78 -8.75
C GLU A 356 -8.99 -6.58 -10.03
N GLU A 357 -9.52 -7.79 -9.90
CA GLU A 357 -10.08 -8.53 -11.02
C GLU A 357 -11.39 -7.84 -11.42
N THR A 358 -11.32 -6.95 -12.39
CA THR A 358 -12.53 -6.41 -13.03
C THR A 358 -13.10 -7.50 -13.94
N TYR A 359 -13.97 -8.33 -13.39
CA TYR A 359 -14.92 -9.09 -14.19
C TYR A 359 -16.01 -8.10 -14.66
N GLU A 360 -15.93 -7.64 -15.89
CA GLU A 360 -17.09 -7.16 -16.63
C GLU A 360 -17.69 -8.30 -17.46
#